data_56427d97db6c55e178b3002c05ba8a45
#
_entry.id   56427d97db6c55e178b3002c05ba8a45
#
_cell.length_a   1.000
_cell.length_b   1.000
_cell.length_c   1.000
_cell.angle_alpha   90.00
_cell.angle_beta   90.00
_cell.angle_gamma   90.00
#
_symmetry.space_group_name_H-M   'P 1'
#
loop_
_entity.id
_entity.type
_entity.pdbx_description
1 polymer ?
#
loop_
_entity_poly.entity_id
_entity_poly.type
_entity_poly.pdbx_seq_one_letter_code
_entity_poly.pdbx_strand_id
1 'polypeptide(L)'
;TDRAVFKEAYAFIPRGVMRDIVTSYLPFWDKTRAWIIARPLSGFAETFSQYLMEVAPSGGSEMPEPDPNAEAVLFVVEGTFILTLLGKTHEMRPGSYAFIPPSAQWSLKNTSIEPARFHWIRKAYEAVPGIDLPTAFVVNEQEILPISMPDTNGVWATTRFVDPSDIRHDMHVTIVTFEPGGVIPFAETHVMEHGLYVLEGKAEYRLNQDWVEVEAGDFMW
;
A
#
# COMPACT_ATOMS: atom_id res chain seq x y z
N THR A 1 -3.72 22.59 4.61
CA THR A 1 -4.97 21.93 4.28
C THR A 1 -5.87 21.83 5.51
N ASP A 2 -6.98 22.52 5.45
CA ASP A 2 -8.02 22.59 6.47
C ASP A 2 -8.85 21.31 6.62
N ARG A 3 -8.71 20.36 5.66
CA ARG A 3 -9.35 19.02 5.71
C ARG A 3 -8.56 17.97 6.51
N ALA A 4 -7.29 18.21 6.85
CA ALA A 4 -6.48 17.24 7.58
C ALA A 4 -7.02 17.06 9.01
N VAL A 5 -7.16 15.81 9.45
CA VAL A 5 -7.64 15.46 10.78
C VAL A 5 -6.70 14.46 11.42
N PHE A 6 -6.30 14.72 12.65
CA PHE A 6 -5.51 13.82 13.47
C PHE A 6 -6.20 13.68 14.82
N LYS A 7 -6.74 12.50 15.08
CA LYS A 7 -7.42 12.12 16.31
C LYS A 7 -6.85 10.81 16.83
N GLU A 8 -7.14 10.50 18.07
CA GLU A 8 -6.73 9.25 18.70
C GLU A 8 -7.28 8.00 17.96
N ALA A 9 -8.51 8.10 17.45
CA ALA A 9 -9.18 6.98 16.79
C ALA A 9 -8.91 6.87 15.29
N TYR A 10 -8.49 7.96 14.64
CA TYR A 10 -8.19 7.95 13.20
C TYR A 10 -7.35 9.16 12.78
N ALA A 11 -6.69 9.03 11.63
CA ALA A 11 -6.09 10.15 10.92
C ALA A 11 -6.64 10.22 9.50
N PHE A 12 -6.83 11.45 9.00
CA PHE A 12 -7.19 11.72 7.60
C PHE A 12 -6.17 12.69 7.01
N ILE A 13 -5.50 12.27 5.95
CA ILE A 13 -4.47 13.04 5.26
C ILE A 13 -4.96 13.30 3.83
N PRO A 14 -5.47 14.51 3.54
CA PRO A 14 -5.92 14.85 2.21
C PRO A 14 -4.75 14.97 1.22
N ARG A 15 -4.97 14.65 -0.03
CA ARG A 15 -3.97 14.69 -1.11
C ARG A 15 -3.15 15.98 -1.18
N GLY A 16 -3.75 17.10 -0.75
CA GLY A 16 -3.10 18.41 -0.79
C GLY A 16 -1.89 18.56 0.15
N VAL A 17 -1.69 17.65 1.13
CA VAL A 17 -0.50 17.65 1.99
C VAL A 17 0.67 16.90 1.35
N MET A 18 0.41 16.04 0.37
CA MET A 18 1.44 15.29 -0.36
C MET A 18 1.96 16.12 -1.55
N ARG A 19 2.60 17.24 -1.22
CA ARG A 19 3.24 18.14 -2.20
C ARG A 19 4.75 18.02 -2.13
N ASP A 20 5.44 18.51 -3.14
CA ASP A 20 6.89 18.39 -3.27
C ASP A 20 7.69 18.86 -2.04
N ILE A 21 7.18 19.85 -1.32
CA ILE A 21 7.85 20.40 -0.14
C ILE A 21 7.88 19.45 1.07
N VAL A 22 7.11 18.36 1.06
CA VAL A 22 7.05 17.38 2.15
C VAL A 22 7.59 16.01 1.76
N THR A 23 8.36 15.93 0.69
CA THR A 23 9.03 14.70 0.29
C THR A 23 10.26 14.42 1.15
N SER A 24 10.58 13.15 1.27
CA SER A 24 11.80 12.67 1.92
C SER A 24 12.68 11.93 0.92
N TYR A 25 14.00 12.04 1.15
CA TYR A 25 15.00 11.21 0.47
C TYR A 25 15.40 10.08 1.42
N LEU A 26 15.19 8.84 0.99
CA LEU A 26 15.52 7.67 1.81
C LEU A 26 16.98 7.25 1.59
N PRO A 27 17.66 6.79 2.64
CA PRO A 27 18.99 6.17 2.50
C PRO A 27 18.94 5.00 1.50
N PHE A 28 20.02 4.81 0.75
CA PHE A 28 20.18 3.74 -0.27
C PHE A 28 19.29 3.88 -1.52
N TRP A 29 18.50 4.95 -1.63
CA TRP A 29 17.68 5.24 -2.80
C TRP A 29 18.29 6.39 -3.60
N ASP A 30 18.49 6.18 -4.91
CA ASP A 30 18.98 7.18 -5.84
C ASP A 30 17.83 7.76 -6.68
N LYS A 31 17.84 9.07 -6.92
CA LYS A 31 16.85 9.80 -7.72
C LYS A 31 15.40 9.42 -7.38
N THR A 32 15.14 9.28 -6.10
CA THR A 32 13.86 8.82 -5.57
C THR A 32 13.36 9.77 -4.50
N ARG A 33 12.06 10.10 -4.58
CA ARG A 33 11.35 10.86 -3.55
C ARG A 33 10.33 9.96 -2.86
N ALA A 34 10.10 10.19 -1.59
CA ALA A 34 9.09 9.49 -0.81
C ALA A 34 8.19 10.46 -0.06
N TRP A 35 6.89 10.25 -0.14
CA TRP A 35 5.92 10.83 0.77
C TRP A 35 5.58 9.78 1.82
N ILE A 36 5.98 10.01 3.05
CA ILE A 36 5.71 9.11 4.17
C ILE A 36 4.33 9.45 4.70
N ILE A 37 3.33 8.63 4.36
CA ILE A 37 1.94 8.88 4.73
C ILE A 37 1.51 8.16 6.01
N ALA A 38 2.17 7.06 6.35
CA ALA A 38 2.03 6.40 7.65
C ALA A 38 3.36 5.77 8.07
N ARG A 39 3.68 5.81 9.35
CA ARG A 39 4.81 5.09 9.95
C ARG A 39 4.61 4.94 11.46
N PRO A 40 5.20 3.92 12.10
CA PRO A 40 5.37 3.89 13.54
C PRO A 40 6.06 5.17 14.02
N LEU A 41 5.69 5.69 15.17
CA LEU A 41 6.15 6.97 15.73
C LEU A 41 5.60 8.24 15.05
N SER A 42 4.70 8.11 14.08
CA SER A 42 4.00 9.27 13.50
C SER A 42 2.84 9.77 14.36
N GLY A 43 2.53 9.06 15.45
CA GLY A 43 1.49 9.40 16.39
C GLY A 43 0.14 8.73 16.09
N PHE A 44 0.03 7.97 15.02
CA PHE A 44 -1.19 7.22 14.69
C PHE A 44 -0.91 5.78 14.22
N ALA A 45 -0.05 5.53 13.24
CA ALA A 45 0.27 4.16 12.84
C ALA A 45 1.22 3.49 13.84
N GLU A 46 0.93 2.27 14.27
CA GLU A 46 1.69 1.54 15.28
C GLU A 46 2.54 0.42 14.67
N THR A 47 2.03 -0.27 13.66
CA THR A 47 2.64 -1.52 13.18
C THR A 47 3.21 -1.45 11.76
N PHE A 48 2.76 -0.54 10.92
CA PHE A 48 3.18 -0.48 9.52
C PHE A 48 3.66 0.91 9.10
N SER A 49 4.40 0.95 7.99
CA SER A 49 4.70 2.18 7.26
C SER A 49 4.11 2.10 5.86
N GLN A 50 3.59 3.22 5.36
CA GLN A 50 3.15 3.34 3.99
C GLN A 50 3.75 4.60 3.37
N TYR A 51 4.43 4.42 2.24
CA TYR A 51 5.06 5.47 1.47
C TYR A 51 4.48 5.52 0.07
N LEU A 52 4.26 6.72 -0.44
CA LEU A 52 4.12 6.92 -1.87
C LEU A 52 5.51 7.26 -2.42
N MET A 53 6.01 6.40 -3.30
CA MET A 53 7.34 6.50 -3.89
C MET A 53 7.27 7.06 -5.30
N GLU A 54 8.21 7.91 -5.66
CA GLU A 54 8.42 8.36 -7.04
C GLU A 54 9.89 8.17 -7.40
N VAL A 55 10.15 7.33 -8.37
CA VAL A 55 11.49 7.00 -8.86
C VAL A 55 11.67 7.62 -10.24
N ALA A 56 12.56 8.62 -10.34
CA ALA A 56 12.88 9.27 -11.60
C ALA A 56 13.62 8.31 -12.56
N PRO A 57 13.70 8.63 -13.86
CA PRO A 57 14.49 7.86 -14.83
C PRO A 57 15.90 7.58 -14.31
N SER A 58 16.37 6.37 -14.49
CA SER A 58 17.64 5.83 -13.98
C SER A 58 17.79 5.80 -12.45
N GLY A 59 16.76 6.12 -11.69
CA GLY A 59 16.73 6.02 -10.24
C GLY A 59 16.44 4.59 -9.75
N GLY A 60 16.45 4.41 -8.44
CA GLY A 60 16.15 3.15 -7.78
C GLY A 60 17.01 2.86 -6.56
N SER A 61 17.12 1.60 -6.18
CA SER A 61 17.94 1.15 -5.07
C SER A 61 18.41 -0.28 -5.27
N GLU A 62 19.68 -0.53 -4.96
CA GLU A 62 20.25 -1.89 -4.90
C GLU A 62 19.99 -2.57 -3.55
N MET A 63 19.65 -1.80 -2.52
CA MET A 63 19.34 -2.29 -1.18
C MET A 63 18.19 -1.46 -0.60
N PRO A 64 16.96 -1.65 -1.10
CA PRO A 64 15.83 -0.80 -0.73
C PRO A 64 15.41 -0.92 0.73
N GLU A 65 15.52 -2.12 1.31
CA GLU A 65 15.12 -2.44 2.67
C GLU A 65 16.31 -2.97 3.47
N PRO A 66 16.86 -2.16 4.37
CA PRO A 66 17.98 -2.59 5.21
C PRO A 66 17.57 -3.44 6.42
N ASP A 67 16.28 -3.45 6.80
CA ASP A 67 15.78 -4.25 7.91
C ASP A 67 15.42 -5.67 7.43
N PRO A 68 16.18 -6.70 7.87
CA PRO A 68 15.91 -8.08 7.44
C PRO A 68 14.60 -8.65 7.99
N ASN A 69 14.00 -8.01 8.99
CA ASN A 69 12.73 -8.45 9.56
C ASN A 69 11.51 -7.83 8.86
N ALA A 70 11.73 -6.83 8.00
CA ALA A 70 10.62 -6.20 7.31
C ALA A 70 10.12 -7.06 6.15
N GLU A 71 8.82 -7.25 6.09
CA GLU A 71 8.11 -7.64 4.89
C GLU A 71 7.60 -6.40 4.16
N ALA A 72 7.30 -6.53 2.88
CA ALA A 72 6.82 -5.42 2.08
C ALA A 72 5.81 -5.83 1.01
N VAL A 73 4.96 -4.86 0.67
CA VAL A 73 4.16 -4.88 -0.55
C VAL A 73 4.52 -3.66 -1.39
N LEU A 74 4.76 -3.89 -2.68
CA LEU A 74 4.83 -2.83 -3.68
C LEU A 74 3.59 -2.90 -4.56
N PHE A 75 2.91 -1.76 -4.75
CA PHE A 75 1.78 -1.63 -5.67
C PHE A 75 1.99 -0.45 -6.61
N VAL A 76 2.08 -0.71 -7.91
CA VAL A 76 2.41 0.30 -8.92
C VAL A 76 1.16 1.05 -9.34
N VAL A 77 1.21 2.38 -9.28
CA VAL A 77 0.11 3.25 -9.71
C VAL A 77 0.40 3.97 -11.03
N GLU A 78 1.68 4.26 -11.34
CA GLU A 78 2.05 5.00 -12.54
C GLU A 78 3.46 4.62 -13.01
N GLY A 79 3.68 4.62 -14.32
CA GLY A 79 4.98 4.34 -14.93
C GLY A 79 5.39 2.88 -14.82
N THR A 80 6.65 2.60 -15.13
CA THR A 80 7.23 1.25 -15.13
C THR A 80 8.62 1.23 -14.53
N PHE A 81 9.00 0.12 -13.92
CA PHE A 81 10.35 -0.12 -13.43
C PHE A 81 10.67 -1.62 -13.42
N ILE A 82 11.92 -1.95 -13.26
CA ILE A 82 12.39 -3.33 -13.09
C ILE A 82 12.59 -3.61 -11.60
N LEU A 83 11.91 -4.64 -11.12
CA LEU A 83 12.12 -5.25 -9.81
C LEU A 83 12.95 -6.52 -9.99
N THR A 84 14.07 -6.62 -9.29
CA THR A 84 14.77 -7.90 -9.13
C THR A 84 14.45 -8.44 -7.75
N LEU A 85 13.80 -9.59 -7.69
CA LEU A 85 13.35 -10.22 -6.44
C LEU A 85 13.86 -11.66 -6.40
N LEU A 86 14.70 -11.98 -5.39
CA LEU A 86 15.32 -13.31 -5.24
C LEU A 86 16.02 -13.77 -6.53
N GLY A 87 16.72 -12.84 -7.20
CA GLY A 87 17.45 -13.09 -8.45
C GLY A 87 16.59 -13.19 -9.71
N LYS A 88 15.26 -13.04 -9.61
CA LYS A 88 14.36 -13.00 -10.76
C LYS A 88 13.99 -11.56 -11.10
N THR A 89 13.98 -11.25 -12.37
CA THR A 89 13.64 -9.90 -12.88
C THR A 89 12.17 -9.86 -13.29
N HIS A 90 11.47 -8.82 -12.85
CA HIS A 90 10.07 -8.57 -13.15
C HIS A 90 9.91 -7.13 -13.68
N GLU A 91 9.22 -6.97 -14.79
CA GLU A 91 8.78 -5.67 -15.25
C GLU A 91 7.50 -5.28 -14.48
N MET A 92 7.61 -4.24 -13.68
CA MET A 92 6.51 -3.71 -12.89
C MET A 92 5.83 -2.58 -13.66
N ARG A 93 4.52 -2.64 -13.78
CA ARG A 93 3.66 -1.68 -14.51
C ARG A 93 2.43 -1.35 -13.66
N PRO A 94 1.62 -0.35 -14.02
CA PRO A 94 0.40 -0.04 -13.27
C PRO A 94 -0.45 -1.28 -12.99
N GLY A 95 -0.89 -1.42 -11.73
CA GLY A 95 -1.58 -2.60 -11.22
C GLY A 95 -0.67 -3.77 -10.80
N SER A 96 0.64 -3.71 -11.05
CA SER A 96 1.56 -4.73 -10.55
C SER A 96 1.67 -4.67 -9.04
N TYR A 97 1.59 -5.85 -8.44
CA TYR A 97 1.70 -6.11 -7.01
C TYR A 97 2.86 -7.07 -6.76
N ALA A 98 3.73 -6.75 -5.84
CA ALA A 98 4.79 -7.63 -5.38
C ALA A 98 4.69 -7.80 -3.86
N PHE A 99 4.65 -9.06 -3.40
CA PHE A 99 4.85 -9.39 -1.99
C PHE A 99 6.30 -9.82 -1.77
N ILE A 100 6.96 -9.20 -0.81
CA ILE A 100 8.37 -9.40 -0.47
C ILE A 100 8.44 -9.84 0.98
N PRO A 101 8.70 -11.13 1.25
CA PRO A 101 8.81 -11.62 2.63
C PRO A 101 10.08 -11.10 3.33
N PRO A 102 10.16 -11.20 4.67
CA PRO A 102 11.34 -10.79 5.41
C PRO A 102 12.60 -11.52 4.91
N SER A 103 13.73 -10.85 4.97
CA SER A 103 15.06 -11.33 4.51
C SER A 103 15.18 -11.59 3.01
N ALA A 104 14.14 -11.40 2.21
CA ALA A 104 14.23 -11.52 0.77
C ALA A 104 15.09 -10.40 0.18
N GLN A 105 16.05 -10.78 -0.65
CA GLN A 105 16.87 -9.79 -1.38
C GLN A 105 16.10 -9.27 -2.59
N TRP A 106 16.05 -7.95 -2.71
CA TRP A 106 15.44 -7.29 -3.85
C TRP A 106 16.14 -5.97 -4.18
N SER A 107 16.03 -5.55 -5.41
CA SER A 107 16.46 -4.26 -5.91
C SER A 107 15.45 -3.70 -6.90
N LEU A 108 15.52 -2.41 -7.15
CA LEU A 108 14.60 -1.73 -8.05
C LEU A 108 15.34 -0.72 -8.91
N LYS A 109 15.03 -0.69 -10.21
CA LYS A 109 15.60 0.24 -11.16
C LYS A 109 14.56 0.76 -12.14
N ASN A 110 14.39 2.07 -12.20
CA ASN A 110 13.61 2.68 -13.27
C ASN A 110 14.48 2.79 -14.54
N THR A 111 14.21 1.94 -15.51
CA THR A 111 14.88 1.92 -16.82
C THR A 111 14.12 2.69 -17.90
N SER A 112 12.94 3.23 -17.55
CA SER A 112 12.12 4.02 -18.47
C SER A 112 12.59 5.49 -18.53
N ILE A 113 12.00 6.25 -19.45
CA ILE A 113 12.24 7.69 -19.60
C ILE A 113 11.29 8.54 -18.75
N GLU A 114 10.27 7.93 -18.16
CA GLU A 114 9.27 8.58 -17.32
C GLU A 114 9.45 8.17 -15.84
N PRO A 115 9.05 9.01 -14.90
CA PRO A 115 8.98 8.61 -13.49
C PRO A 115 8.01 7.44 -13.27
N ALA A 116 8.32 6.61 -12.31
CA ALA A 116 7.43 5.57 -11.83
C ALA A 116 6.97 5.86 -10.41
N ARG A 117 5.69 5.61 -10.13
CA ARG A 117 5.09 5.81 -8.82
C ARG A 117 4.47 4.52 -8.31
N PHE A 118 4.69 4.24 -7.03
CA PHE A 118 4.14 3.05 -6.39
C PHE A 118 3.95 3.29 -4.89
N HIS A 119 3.03 2.55 -4.30
CA HIS A 119 2.94 2.42 -2.84
C HIS A 119 3.94 1.38 -2.37
N TRP A 120 4.69 1.72 -1.33
CA TRP A 120 5.50 0.79 -0.57
C TRP A 120 4.93 0.71 0.84
N ILE A 121 4.31 -0.42 1.14
CA ILE A 121 3.77 -0.74 2.45
C ILE A 121 4.72 -1.75 3.08
N ARG A 122 5.19 -1.49 4.29
CA ARG A 122 6.15 -2.32 5.00
C ARG A 122 5.84 -2.42 6.48
N LYS A 123 6.15 -3.55 7.06
CA LYS A 123 5.99 -3.81 8.47
C LYS A 123 7.02 -4.85 8.93
N ALA A 124 7.37 -4.84 10.22
CA ALA A 124 8.12 -5.94 10.82
C ALA A 124 7.22 -7.18 10.85
N TYR A 125 7.70 -8.27 10.26
CA TYR A 125 6.98 -9.55 10.26
C TYR A 125 7.05 -10.22 11.63
N GLU A 126 5.92 -10.66 12.15
CA GLU A 126 5.82 -11.37 13.42
C GLU A 126 5.81 -12.88 13.19
N ALA A 127 7.00 -13.51 13.26
CA ALA A 127 7.12 -14.94 13.06
C ALA A 127 6.43 -15.73 14.17
N VAL A 128 5.60 -16.70 13.78
CA VAL A 128 4.92 -17.62 14.70
C VAL A 128 5.62 -18.99 14.65
N PRO A 129 6.00 -19.56 15.80
CA PRO A 129 6.65 -20.87 15.83
C PRO A 129 5.81 -21.96 15.13
N GLY A 130 6.43 -22.69 14.21
CA GLY A 130 5.77 -23.77 13.45
C GLY A 130 4.99 -23.31 12.23
N ILE A 131 5.01 -22.02 11.91
CA ILE A 131 4.44 -21.48 10.66
C ILE A 131 5.60 -21.00 9.77
N ASP A 132 5.64 -21.51 8.54
CA ASP A 132 6.64 -21.12 7.56
C ASP A 132 6.43 -19.67 7.08
N LEU A 133 7.51 -19.03 6.65
CA LEU A 133 7.41 -17.71 6.01
C LEU A 133 6.60 -17.78 4.72
N PRO A 134 5.82 -16.75 4.41
CA PRO A 134 5.12 -16.66 3.13
C PRO A 134 6.12 -16.55 1.97
N THR A 135 5.70 -17.03 0.80
CA THR A 135 6.55 -17.04 -0.40
C THR A 135 6.42 -15.72 -1.15
N ALA A 136 7.55 -15.19 -1.65
CA ALA A 136 7.55 -14.03 -2.53
C ALA A 136 6.79 -14.30 -3.84
N PHE A 137 6.03 -13.31 -4.32
CA PHE A 137 5.36 -13.38 -5.61
C PHE A 137 5.17 -12.00 -6.24
N VAL A 138 4.98 -12.02 -7.55
CA VAL A 138 4.61 -10.83 -8.34
C VAL A 138 3.42 -11.21 -9.22
N VAL A 139 2.40 -10.34 -9.24
CA VAL A 139 1.19 -10.52 -10.03
C VAL A 139 0.66 -9.14 -10.44
N ASN A 140 -0.17 -9.07 -11.48
CA ASN A 140 -0.89 -7.84 -11.81
C ASN A 140 -2.36 -7.97 -11.36
N GLU A 141 -2.96 -6.87 -10.89
CA GLU A 141 -4.36 -6.84 -10.45
C GLU A 141 -5.34 -7.34 -11.52
N GLN A 142 -5.00 -7.13 -12.81
CA GLN A 142 -5.80 -7.60 -13.94
C GLN A 142 -5.85 -9.13 -14.07
N GLU A 143 -4.94 -9.84 -13.41
CA GLU A 143 -4.90 -11.29 -13.37
C GLU A 143 -5.73 -11.88 -12.23
N ILE A 144 -6.23 -11.03 -11.33
CA ILE A 144 -7.02 -11.41 -10.16
C ILE A 144 -8.48 -11.05 -10.39
N LEU A 145 -9.38 -12.02 -10.30
CA LEU A 145 -10.80 -11.75 -10.37
C LEU A 145 -11.29 -11.14 -9.04
N PRO A 146 -11.90 -9.94 -9.08
CA PRO A 146 -12.53 -9.38 -7.90
C PRO A 146 -13.65 -10.29 -7.36
N ILE A 147 -13.73 -10.42 -6.07
CA ILE A 147 -14.77 -11.19 -5.39
C ILE A 147 -15.83 -10.22 -4.90
N SER A 148 -17.05 -10.33 -5.44
CA SER A 148 -18.18 -9.56 -4.95
C SER A 148 -18.52 -9.98 -3.52
N MET A 149 -18.79 -8.99 -2.67
CA MET A 149 -19.18 -9.27 -1.30
C MET A 149 -20.62 -9.83 -1.27
N PRO A 150 -20.89 -10.81 -0.40
CA PRO A 150 -22.21 -11.41 -0.29
C PRO A 150 -23.30 -10.35 -0.05
N ASP A 151 -24.47 -10.58 -0.62
CA ASP A 151 -25.68 -9.76 -0.43
C ASP A 151 -25.57 -8.28 -0.84
N THR A 152 -24.57 -7.95 -1.68
CA THR A 152 -24.36 -6.56 -2.14
C THR A 152 -24.75 -6.32 -3.59
N ASN A 153 -25.33 -7.31 -4.29
CA ASN A 153 -25.67 -7.22 -5.72
C ASN A 153 -24.49 -6.79 -6.63
N GLY A 154 -23.27 -7.09 -6.23
CA GLY A 154 -22.05 -6.76 -6.99
C GLY A 154 -21.58 -5.32 -6.87
N VAL A 155 -22.23 -4.47 -6.08
CA VAL A 155 -21.84 -3.06 -5.93
C VAL A 155 -20.58 -2.86 -5.08
N TRP A 156 -20.11 -3.90 -4.40
CA TRP A 156 -18.90 -3.91 -3.60
C TRP A 156 -18.13 -5.20 -3.87
N ALA A 157 -16.89 -5.06 -4.30
CA ALA A 157 -15.99 -6.17 -4.60
C ALA A 157 -14.59 -5.93 -4.00
N THR A 158 -13.86 -7.00 -3.76
CA THR A 158 -12.50 -6.97 -3.24
C THR A 158 -11.57 -7.76 -4.15
N THR A 159 -10.48 -7.15 -4.62
CA THR A 159 -9.36 -7.83 -5.26
C THR A 159 -8.37 -8.23 -4.17
N ARG A 160 -8.22 -9.52 -3.94
CA ARG A 160 -7.35 -10.09 -2.92
C ARG A 160 -6.16 -10.75 -3.56
N PHE A 161 -4.96 -10.26 -3.25
CA PHE A 161 -3.70 -10.80 -3.77
C PHE A 161 -3.20 -11.98 -2.94
N VAL A 162 -3.71 -12.12 -1.73
CA VAL A 162 -3.38 -13.19 -0.77
C VAL A 162 -4.69 -13.85 -0.33
N ASP A 163 -4.68 -15.16 -0.18
CA ASP A 163 -5.79 -15.89 0.42
C ASP A 163 -5.95 -15.43 1.88
N PRO A 164 -7.11 -14.89 2.27
CA PRO A 164 -7.35 -14.44 3.64
C PRO A 164 -7.27 -15.56 4.70
N SER A 165 -7.32 -16.83 4.29
CA SER A 165 -7.14 -17.98 5.17
C SER A 165 -5.68 -18.42 5.32
N ASP A 166 -4.75 -17.84 4.56
CA ASP A 166 -3.33 -18.15 4.66
C ASP A 166 -2.70 -17.45 5.86
N ILE A 167 -2.61 -18.19 6.97
CA ILE A 167 -2.10 -17.70 8.24
C ILE A 167 -0.60 -17.35 8.25
N ARG A 168 0.11 -17.58 7.13
CA ARG A 168 1.51 -17.16 6.99
C ARG A 168 1.65 -15.64 6.78
N HIS A 169 0.59 -14.99 6.32
CA HIS A 169 0.58 -13.55 6.10
C HIS A 169 0.00 -12.82 7.31
N ASP A 170 0.75 -11.91 7.88
CA ASP A 170 0.33 -11.05 8.99
C ASP A 170 0.00 -9.61 8.54
N MET A 171 0.09 -9.36 7.22
CA MET A 171 -0.33 -8.13 6.56
C MET A 171 -1.07 -8.46 5.26
N HIS A 172 -2.24 -7.85 5.07
CA HIS A 172 -3.03 -7.99 3.84
C HIS A 172 -3.18 -6.62 3.17
N VAL A 173 -2.78 -6.53 1.90
CA VAL A 173 -3.01 -5.34 1.07
C VAL A 173 -3.94 -5.74 -0.06
N THR A 174 -5.11 -5.12 -0.12
CA THR A 174 -6.19 -5.45 -1.05
C THR A 174 -6.69 -4.19 -1.76
N ILE A 175 -7.41 -4.37 -2.86
CA ILE A 175 -8.16 -3.29 -3.50
C ILE A 175 -9.65 -3.52 -3.24
N VAL A 176 -10.32 -2.48 -2.77
CA VAL A 176 -11.78 -2.47 -2.59
C VAL A 176 -12.37 -1.58 -3.66
N THR A 177 -13.33 -2.11 -4.41
CA THR A 177 -13.98 -1.41 -5.52
C THR A 177 -15.48 -1.30 -5.27
N PHE A 178 -16.02 -0.11 -5.49
CA PHE A 178 -17.44 0.17 -5.41
C PHE A 178 -17.97 0.64 -6.76
N GLU A 179 -19.13 0.12 -7.16
CA GLU A 179 -19.92 0.78 -8.17
C GLU A 179 -20.51 2.10 -7.63
N PRO A 180 -20.82 3.08 -8.49
CA PRO A 180 -21.42 4.32 -8.03
C PRO A 180 -22.67 4.08 -7.16
N GLY A 181 -22.67 4.68 -5.97
CA GLY A 181 -23.73 4.48 -4.96
C GLY A 181 -23.59 3.21 -4.11
N GLY A 182 -22.51 2.44 -4.33
CA GLY A 182 -22.22 1.27 -3.49
C GLY A 182 -21.90 1.66 -2.04
N VAL A 183 -22.35 0.85 -1.09
CA VAL A 183 -22.23 1.11 0.36
C VAL A 183 -21.82 -0.17 1.08
N ILE A 184 -20.92 -0.04 2.06
CA ILE A 184 -20.76 -1.04 3.12
C ILE A 184 -21.86 -0.79 4.16
N PRO A 185 -22.85 -1.69 4.31
CA PRO A 185 -24.04 -1.39 5.10
C PRO A 185 -23.86 -1.55 6.62
N PHE A 186 -22.64 -1.65 7.10
CA PHE A 186 -22.31 -1.82 8.52
C PHE A 186 -21.01 -1.11 8.88
N ALA A 187 -20.85 -0.80 10.17
CA ALA A 187 -19.59 -0.31 10.70
C ALA A 187 -18.71 -1.49 11.11
N GLU A 188 -17.48 -1.50 10.62
CA GLU A 188 -16.46 -2.46 11.04
C GLU A 188 -15.70 -1.93 12.25
N THR A 189 -15.43 -2.82 13.20
CA THR A 189 -14.52 -2.57 14.31
C THR A 189 -13.81 -3.86 14.70
N HIS A 190 -12.49 -3.82 14.77
CA HIS A 190 -11.65 -4.96 15.14
C HIS A 190 -10.26 -4.48 15.57
N VAL A 191 -9.40 -5.40 16.00
CA VAL A 191 -8.08 -5.08 16.55
C VAL A 191 -7.03 -4.75 15.49
N MET A 192 -7.26 -5.09 14.22
CA MET A 192 -6.31 -4.82 13.15
C MET A 192 -6.27 -3.33 12.81
N GLU A 193 -5.07 -2.86 12.54
CA GLU A 193 -4.80 -1.51 12.09
C GLU A 193 -4.99 -1.41 10.56
N HIS A 194 -5.60 -0.34 10.09
CA HIS A 194 -5.84 -0.12 8.67
C HIS A 194 -5.19 1.16 8.16
N GLY A 195 -4.53 1.06 6.99
CA GLY A 195 -4.26 2.19 6.11
C GLY A 195 -5.10 2.06 4.85
N LEU A 196 -5.76 3.12 4.42
CA LEU A 196 -6.58 3.16 3.22
C LEU A 196 -6.22 4.37 2.37
N TYR A 197 -5.81 4.11 1.14
CA TYR A 197 -5.52 5.13 0.14
C TYR A 197 -6.57 5.10 -0.96
N VAL A 198 -7.15 6.24 -1.30
CA VAL A 198 -8.15 6.35 -2.35
C VAL A 198 -7.45 6.46 -3.71
N LEU A 199 -7.53 5.41 -4.53
CA LEU A 199 -6.94 5.40 -5.88
C LEU A 199 -7.77 6.22 -6.84
N GLU A 200 -9.09 6.07 -6.82
CA GLU A 200 -10.03 6.70 -7.77
C GLU A 200 -11.33 7.08 -7.09
N GLY A 201 -12.02 8.06 -7.66
CA GLY A 201 -13.39 8.42 -7.28
C GLY A 201 -13.49 9.28 -6.03
N LYS A 202 -14.70 9.26 -5.48
CA LYS A 202 -15.09 10.00 -4.25
C LYS A 202 -16.07 9.17 -3.45
N ALA A 203 -15.99 9.30 -2.13
CA ALA A 203 -16.92 8.64 -1.22
C ALA A 203 -17.11 9.45 0.07
N GLU A 204 -18.11 9.09 0.85
CA GLU A 204 -18.18 9.45 2.26
C GLU A 204 -17.76 8.24 3.10
N TYR A 205 -16.86 8.47 4.03
CA TYR A 205 -16.33 7.44 4.93
C TYR A 205 -16.65 7.77 6.37
N ARG A 206 -17.21 6.81 7.09
CA ARG A 206 -17.41 6.97 8.53
C ARG A 206 -16.18 6.49 9.29
N LEU A 207 -15.49 7.44 9.92
CA LEU A 207 -14.31 7.18 10.75
C LEU A 207 -14.68 7.50 12.20
N ASN A 208 -14.77 6.47 13.05
CA ASN A 208 -15.32 6.58 14.40
C ASN A 208 -16.76 7.16 14.36
N GLN A 209 -16.98 8.36 14.84
CA GLN A 209 -18.28 9.04 14.83
C GLN A 209 -18.42 10.11 13.74
N ASP A 210 -17.33 10.40 13.03
CA ASP A 210 -17.27 11.45 12.03
C ASP A 210 -17.52 10.91 10.62
N TRP A 211 -18.20 11.70 9.79
CA TRP A 211 -18.30 11.48 8.36
C TRP A 211 -17.29 12.35 7.64
N VAL A 212 -16.49 11.74 6.78
CA VAL A 212 -15.40 12.40 6.06
C VAL A 212 -15.59 12.16 4.57
N GLU A 213 -15.67 13.24 3.80
CA GLU A 213 -15.59 13.16 2.34
C GLU A 213 -14.15 12.82 1.92
N VAL A 214 -14.01 11.79 1.10
CA VAL A 214 -12.72 11.33 0.58
C VAL A 214 -12.71 11.34 -0.94
N GLU A 215 -11.55 11.62 -1.52
CA GLU A 215 -11.35 11.61 -2.97
C GLU A 215 -9.98 11.02 -3.33
N ALA A 216 -9.79 10.73 -4.62
CA ALA A 216 -8.52 10.19 -5.13
C ALA A 216 -7.31 10.97 -4.62
N GLY A 217 -6.33 10.25 -4.05
CA GLY A 217 -5.13 10.79 -3.43
C GLY A 217 -5.22 11.02 -1.92
N ASP A 218 -6.40 10.87 -1.31
CA ASP A 218 -6.55 10.96 0.14
C ASP A 218 -6.12 9.65 0.83
N PHE A 219 -5.60 9.77 2.04
CA PHE A 219 -5.22 8.63 2.89
C PHE A 219 -5.93 8.71 4.23
N MET A 220 -6.34 7.56 4.74
CA MET A 220 -6.95 7.37 6.05
C MET A 220 -6.23 6.28 6.83
N TRP A 221 -6.06 6.52 8.10
CA TRP A 221 -5.66 5.51 9.08
C TRP A 221 -6.76 5.38 10.12
#